data_491294b6557e19be136cea6526b4b4e2
#
_entry.id   491294b6557e19be136cea6526b4b4e2
#
_cell.length_a   1.000
_cell.length_b   1.000
_cell.length_c   1.000
_cell.angle_alpha   90.00
_cell.angle_beta   90.00
_cell.angle_gamma   90.00
#
_symmetry.space_group_name_H-M   'P 1'
#
loop_
_entity.id
_entity.type
_entity.pdbx_description
1 polymer ?
#
loop_
_entity_poly.entity_id
_entity_poly.type
_entity_poly.pdbx_seq_one_letter_code
_entity_poly.pdbx_strand_id
1 'polypeptide(L)' 'MTGRSEKTILGANIFGEEWALKAYQEALADQTLTGPMRLAVERQYALSRKTYDRLTNLQEKQA' A
#
# COMPACT_ATOMS: atom_id res chain seq x y z
N MET A 1 -16.77 14.99 16.60
CA MET A 1 -16.15 15.51 15.43
C MET A 1 -15.32 14.48 14.72
N THR A 2 -15.81 14.02 13.64
CA THR A 2 -15.27 12.82 13.02
C THR A 2 -14.32 13.12 11.85
N GLY A 3 -14.57 14.18 11.10
CA GLY A 3 -13.81 14.44 9.89
C GLY A 3 -12.31 14.54 10.08
N ARG A 4 -11.89 15.18 11.17
CA ARG A 4 -10.47 15.36 11.44
C ARG A 4 -9.80 14.05 11.80
N SER A 5 -10.48 13.24 12.62
CA SER A 5 -9.96 11.91 12.96
C SER A 5 -9.89 11.01 11.76
N GLU A 6 -10.90 11.09 10.90
CA GLU A 6 -10.92 10.29 9.68
C GLU A 6 -9.76 10.65 8.77
N LYS A 7 -9.48 11.95 8.62
CA LYS A 7 -8.34 12.38 7.81
C LYS A 7 -7.02 11.86 8.36
N THR A 8 -6.88 11.90 9.68
CA THR A 8 -5.66 11.43 10.32
C THR A 8 -5.47 9.93 10.10
N ILE A 9 -6.53 9.17 10.29
CA ILE A 9 -6.48 7.71 10.10
C ILE A 9 -6.20 7.38 8.64
N LEU A 10 -6.87 8.07 7.73
CA LEU A 10 -6.67 7.85 6.31
C LEU A 10 -5.24 8.14 5.89
N GLY A 11 -4.69 9.26 6.37
CA GLY A 11 -3.30 9.60 6.09
C GLY A 11 -2.32 8.57 6.62
N ALA A 12 -2.59 8.05 7.83
CA ALA A 12 -1.74 7.01 8.41
C ALA A 12 -1.79 5.73 7.59
N ASN A 13 -2.98 5.36 7.11
CA ASN A 13 -3.14 4.17 6.28
C ASN A 13 -2.41 4.33 4.94
N ILE A 14 -2.51 5.50 4.33
CA ILE A 14 -1.80 5.77 3.08
C ILE A 14 -0.30 5.66 3.29
N PHE A 15 0.20 6.26 4.36
CA PHE A 15 1.61 6.20 4.69
C PHE A 15 2.08 4.77 4.87
N GLY A 16 1.29 3.95 5.58
CA GLY A 16 1.60 2.54 5.78
C GLY A 16 1.66 1.77 4.47
N GLU A 17 0.71 2.04 3.56
CA GLU A 17 0.71 1.37 2.26
C GLU A 17 1.90 1.79 1.42
N GLU A 18 2.32 3.05 1.50
CA GLU A 18 3.51 3.49 0.77
C GLU A 18 4.75 2.73 1.22
N TRP A 19 4.90 2.52 2.52
CA TRP A 19 6.00 1.74 3.06
C TRP A 19 5.93 0.29 2.60
N ALA A 20 4.74 -0.30 2.60
CA ALA A 20 4.55 -1.66 2.16
C ALA A 20 4.89 -1.81 0.68
N LEU A 21 4.42 -0.88 -0.16
CA LEU A 21 4.69 -0.93 -1.58
C LEU A 21 6.20 -0.86 -1.85
N LYS A 22 6.88 0.01 -1.14
CA LYS A 22 8.33 0.14 -1.29
C LYS A 22 9.04 -1.15 -0.91
N ALA A 23 8.62 -1.77 0.20
CA ALA A 23 9.22 -3.02 0.66
C ALA A 23 9.00 -4.13 -0.37
N TYR A 24 7.79 -4.22 -0.93
CA TYR A 24 7.51 -5.23 -1.96
C TYR A 24 8.33 -4.98 -3.21
N GLN A 25 8.48 -3.73 -3.63
CA GLN A 25 9.29 -3.40 -4.79
C GLN A 25 10.75 -3.81 -4.59
N GLU A 26 11.28 -3.57 -3.42
CA GLU A 26 12.65 -3.95 -3.11
C GLU A 26 12.81 -5.48 -3.11
N ALA A 27 11.82 -6.18 -2.55
CA ALA A 27 11.85 -7.64 -2.55
C ALA A 27 11.80 -8.19 -3.97
N LEU A 28 10.95 -7.62 -4.83
CA LEU A 28 10.81 -8.07 -6.21
C LEU A 28 12.04 -7.76 -7.05
N ALA A 29 12.83 -6.76 -6.65
CA ALA A 29 14.08 -6.46 -7.33
C ALA A 29 15.19 -7.45 -6.98
N ASP A 30 15.00 -8.24 -5.92
CA ASP A 30 15.98 -9.21 -5.48
C ASP A 30 15.91 -10.46 -6.35
N GLN A 31 16.97 -10.73 -7.10
CA GLN A 31 17.00 -11.87 -8.02
C GLN A 31 17.00 -13.21 -7.33
N THR A 32 17.31 -13.25 -6.04
CA THR A 32 17.29 -14.50 -5.29
C THR A 32 15.89 -14.88 -4.85
N LEU A 33 14.94 -13.93 -4.91
CA LEU A 33 13.54 -14.22 -4.55
C LEU A 33 12.86 -14.88 -5.74
N THR A 34 12.60 -16.18 -5.62
CA THR A 34 12.04 -16.98 -6.72
C THR A 34 10.97 -17.91 -6.18
N GLY A 35 10.29 -18.59 -7.10
CA GLY A 35 9.33 -19.64 -6.78
C GLY A 35 8.10 -19.14 -6.07
N PRO A 36 7.50 -19.96 -5.19
CA PRO A 36 6.26 -19.61 -4.51
C PRO A 36 6.36 -18.33 -3.69
N MET A 37 7.52 -18.06 -3.12
CA MET A 37 7.71 -16.84 -2.33
C MET A 37 7.59 -15.60 -3.21
N ARG A 38 8.17 -15.65 -4.41
CA ARG A 38 8.05 -14.52 -5.33
C ARG A 38 6.61 -14.30 -5.74
N LEU A 39 5.87 -15.38 -6.03
CA LEU A 39 4.47 -15.26 -6.39
C LEU A 39 3.65 -14.64 -5.26
N ALA A 40 3.94 -15.03 -4.02
CA ALA A 40 3.24 -14.46 -2.87
C ALA A 40 3.49 -12.95 -2.76
N VAL A 41 4.73 -12.53 -2.96
CA VAL A 41 5.07 -11.11 -2.89
C VAL A 41 4.41 -10.33 -4.02
N GLU A 42 4.41 -10.89 -5.23
CA GLU A 42 3.74 -10.25 -6.36
C GLU A 42 2.26 -10.04 -6.10
N ARG A 43 1.62 -11.06 -5.50
CA ARG A 43 0.19 -10.98 -5.16
C ARG A 43 -0.06 -9.90 -4.11
N GLN A 44 0.76 -9.87 -3.08
CA GLN A 44 0.62 -8.85 -2.03
C GLN A 44 0.86 -7.45 -2.58
N TYR A 45 1.83 -7.31 -3.45
CA TYR A 45 2.10 -6.03 -4.09
C TYR A 45 0.87 -5.53 -4.85
N ALA A 46 0.25 -6.41 -5.64
CA ALA A 46 -0.93 -6.04 -6.41
C ALA A 46 -2.08 -5.60 -5.50
N LEU A 47 -2.29 -6.33 -4.39
CA LEU A 47 -3.34 -5.98 -3.44
C LEU A 47 -3.05 -4.63 -2.76
N SER A 48 -1.81 -4.41 -2.37
CA SER A 48 -1.41 -3.14 -1.75
C SER A 48 -1.57 -1.97 -2.71
N ARG A 49 -1.29 -2.16 -4.00
CA ARG A 49 -1.51 -1.13 -5.00
C ARG A 49 -2.98 -0.74 -5.06
N LYS A 50 -3.86 -1.73 -5.11
CA LYS A 50 -5.30 -1.45 -5.14
C LYS A 50 -5.75 -0.70 -3.90
N THR A 51 -5.27 -1.11 -2.74
CA THR A 51 -5.62 -0.45 -1.49
C THR A 51 -5.11 0.98 -1.47
N TYR A 52 -3.88 1.18 -1.89
CA TYR A 52 -3.28 2.51 -1.96
C TYR A 52 -4.08 3.43 -2.87
N ASP A 53 -4.43 2.95 -4.06
CA ASP A 53 -5.21 3.75 -5.01
C ASP A 53 -6.57 4.13 -4.44
N ARG A 54 -7.23 3.19 -3.75
CA ARG A 54 -8.52 3.44 -3.12
C ARG A 54 -8.39 4.49 -2.02
N LEU A 55 -7.37 4.38 -1.19
CA LEU A 55 -7.17 5.31 -0.08
C LEU A 55 -6.85 6.71 -0.58
N THR A 56 -6.02 6.82 -1.61
CA THR A 56 -5.69 8.14 -2.16
C THR A 56 -6.91 8.78 -2.82
N ASN A 57 -7.76 7.98 -3.47
CA ASN A 57 -9.01 8.50 -4.01
C ASN A 57 -9.92 9.05 -2.91
N LEU A 58 -10.01 8.32 -1.80
CA LEU A 58 -10.81 8.80 -0.66
C LEU A 58 -10.24 10.09 -0.09
N GLN A 59 -8.93 10.18 -0.01
CA GLN A 59 -8.28 11.38 0.49
C GLN A 59 -8.58 12.59 -0.40
N GLU A 60 -8.54 12.39 -1.70
CA GLU A 60 -8.83 13.46 -2.65
C GLU A 60 -10.28 13.97 -2.48
N LYS A 61 -11.20 13.06 -2.22
CA LYS A 61 -12.60 13.43 -2.05
C LYS A 61 -12.84 14.22 -0.78
N GLN A 62 -11.94 14.10 0.21
CA GLN A 62 -12.06 14.81 1.47
C GLN A 62 -11.31 16.12 1.49
N ALA A 63 -10.57 16.40 0.45
CA ALA A 63 -9.73 17.61 0.38
C ALA A 63 -10.54 18.90 0.13
#